data_af9ee0ed7f4c1494eaad899d89e87458
#
_entry.id   af9ee0ed7f4c1494eaad899d89e87458
#
_cell.length_a   1.000
_cell.length_b   1.000
_cell.length_c   1.000
_cell.angle_alpha   90.00
_cell.angle_beta   90.00
_cell.angle_gamma   90.00
#
_symmetry.space_group_name_H-M   'P 1'
#
loop_
_entity.id
_entity.type
_entity.pdbx_description
1 polymer ?
#
loop_
_entity_poly.entity_id
_entity_poly.type
_entity_poly.pdbx_seq_one_letter_code
_entity_poly.pdbx_strand_id
1 'polypeptide(L)'
;MIKSIDSSTSVTNRSLSLSLYFSDLNTCSIQKDKLNKLYKMYFETKSEKYKSAIVCANAKFVVSLAKQYQHMGLSLDDLIMEGNIGLIKAVELYDPATGNTFLSFAVHYIRKYINIALNEKSRVVRLPFNRICEGDSLSSSSLDASVSDDDDHKTF
;
A
#
# COMPACT_ATOMS: atom_id res chain seq x y z
N MET A 1 44.42 -2.36 -3.85
CA MET A 1 43.69 -2.20 -2.59
C MET A 1 42.21 -2.25 -2.88
N ILE A 2 41.61 -3.45 -2.90
CA ILE A 2 40.21 -3.70 -3.22
C ILE A 2 39.45 -3.72 -1.90
N LYS A 3 38.58 -2.72 -1.69
CA LYS A 3 37.72 -2.70 -0.50
C LYS A 3 36.63 -3.76 -0.66
N SER A 4 36.57 -4.65 0.33
CA SER A 4 35.54 -5.66 0.51
C SER A 4 34.14 -5.03 0.46
N ILE A 5 33.28 -5.53 -0.41
CA ILE A 5 31.87 -5.15 -0.51
C ILE A 5 31.15 -5.96 0.56
N ASP A 6 30.75 -5.28 1.63
CA ASP A 6 30.02 -5.87 2.74
C ASP A 6 28.60 -6.25 2.32
N SER A 7 28.14 -7.40 2.82
CA SER A 7 26.87 -8.05 2.58
C SER A 7 25.64 -7.31 3.17
N SER A 8 25.78 -6.04 3.53
CA SER A 8 24.70 -5.17 4.05
C SER A 8 23.93 -4.41 2.95
N THR A 9 24.26 -4.63 1.66
CA THR A 9 23.75 -3.85 0.53
C THR A 9 22.26 -4.04 0.20
N SER A 10 21.61 -5.10 0.69
CA SER A 10 20.20 -5.36 0.40
C SER A 10 19.24 -4.44 1.19
N VAL A 11 19.61 -4.07 2.42
CA VAL A 11 18.81 -3.16 3.26
C VAL A 11 19.00 -1.71 2.84
N THR A 12 20.21 -1.34 2.42
CA THR A 12 20.53 0.03 1.97
C THR A 12 19.85 0.41 0.65
N ASN A 13 19.68 -0.55 -0.29
CA ASN A 13 19.02 -0.28 -1.57
C ASN A 13 17.52 0.01 -1.41
N ARG A 14 16.82 -0.66 -0.49
CA ARG A 14 15.41 -0.35 -0.21
C ARG A 14 15.22 1.03 0.40
N SER A 15 16.08 1.43 1.34
CA SER A 15 16.03 2.77 1.94
C SER A 15 16.35 3.87 0.93
N LEU A 16 17.24 3.60 -0.04
CA LEU A 16 17.56 4.52 -1.13
C LEU A 16 16.39 4.69 -2.10
N SER A 17 15.70 3.61 -2.48
CA SER A 17 14.53 3.68 -3.37
C SER A 17 13.39 4.49 -2.77
N LEU A 18 13.11 4.33 -1.47
CA LEU A 18 12.13 5.14 -0.75
C LEU A 18 12.54 6.61 -0.67
N SER A 19 13.81 6.90 -0.41
CA SER A 19 14.29 8.29 -0.32
C SER A 19 14.16 9.02 -1.66
N LEU A 20 14.46 8.34 -2.77
CA LEU A 20 14.25 8.85 -4.12
C LEU A 20 12.76 9.06 -4.40
N TYR A 21 11.92 8.10 -4.08
CA TYR A 21 10.47 8.23 -4.23
C TYR A 21 9.91 9.42 -3.45
N PHE A 22 10.35 9.64 -2.21
CA PHE A 22 9.93 10.81 -1.42
C PHE A 22 10.45 12.13 -2.00
N SER A 23 11.65 12.16 -2.58
CA SER A 23 12.18 13.30 -3.30
C SER A 23 11.29 13.65 -4.49
N ASP A 24 10.93 12.65 -5.31
CA ASP A 24 10.06 12.84 -6.47
C ASP A 24 8.67 13.32 -6.08
N LEU A 25 8.10 12.79 -4.99
CA LEU A 25 6.82 13.26 -4.45
C LEU A 25 6.84 14.72 -4.01
N ASN A 26 7.98 15.23 -3.52
CA ASN A 26 8.10 16.64 -3.13
C ASN A 26 8.05 17.56 -4.35
N THR A 27 8.56 17.10 -5.49
CA THR A 27 8.53 17.85 -6.76
C THR A 27 7.11 17.86 -7.38
N CYS A 28 6.31 16.82 -7.14
CA CYS A 28 4.96 16.66 -7.70
C CYS A 28 3.85 17.39 -6.91
N SER A 29 4.18 18.28 -5.97
CA SER A 29 3.17 18.97 -5.16
C SER A 29 2.39 19.99 -6.00
N ILE A 30 1.13 19.72 -6.28
CA ILE A 30 0.22 20.58 -7.07
C ILE A 30 -0.76 21.30 -6.13
N GLN A 31 -1.02 22.58 -6.39
CA GLN A 31 -2.00 23.38 -5.65
C GLN A 31 -3.42 22.84 -5.88
N LYS A 32 -4.30 22.93 -4.85
CA LYS A 32 -5.68 22.42 -4.88
C LYS A 32 -6.51 22.94 -6.05
N ASP A 33 -6.36 24.22 -6.42
CA ASP A 33 -7.11 24.84 -7.52
C ASP A 33 -6.74 24.25 -8.89
N LYS A 34 -5.44 23.97 -9.08
CA LYS A 34 -4.94 23.31 -10.29
C LYS A 34 -5.41 21.86 -10.35
N LEU A 35 -5.48 21.19 -9.19
CA LEU A 35 -5.92 19.81 -9.09
C LEU A 35 -7.40 19.66 -9.50
N ASN A 36 -8.27 20.56 -9.05
CA ASN A 36 -9.69 20.58 -9.44
C ASN A 36 -9.89 20.77 -10.96
N LYS A 37 -9.03 21.59 -11.58
CA LYS A 37 -9.03 21.74 -13.04
C LYS A 37 -8.59 20.45 -13.75
N LEU A 38 -7.55 19.78 -13.22
CA LEU A 38 -7.06 18.50 -13.75
C LEU A 38 -8.14 17.41 -13.69
N TYR A 39 -8.93 17.35 -12.60
CA TYR A 39 -10.04 16.40 -12.50
C TYR A 39 -11.08 16.65 -13.61
N LYS A 40 -11.50 17.90 -13.85
CA LYS A 40 -12.44 18.24 -14.91
C LYS A 40 -11.90 17.86 -16.29
N MET A 41 -10.64 18.22 -16.58
CA MET A 41 -10.00 17.89 -17.87
C MET A 41 -9.85 16.37 -18.08
N TYR A 42 -9.53 15.62 -17.00
CA TYR A 42 -9.48 14.16 -17.08
C TYR A 42 -10.85 13.57 -17.39
N PHE A 43 -11.91 14.11 -16.78
CA PHE A 43 -13.27 13.64 -17.00
C PHE A 43 -13.74 13.82 -18.44
N GLU A 44 -13.39 14.96 -19.05
CA GLU A 44 -13.75 15.29 -20.45
C GLU A 44 -12.92 14.49 -21.46
N THR A 45 -11.61 14.35 -21.24
CA THR A 45 -10.68 13.79 -22.22
C THR A 45 -10.26 12.35 -21.97
N LYS A 46 -10.40 11.86 -20.73
CA LYS A 46 -9.90 10.56 -20.24
C LYS A 46 -8.44 10.26 -20.66
N SER A 47 -7.64 11.31 -20.81
CA SER A 47 -6.26 11.18 -21.25
C SER A 47 -5.35 10.70 -20.13
N GLU A 48 -4.43 9.77 -20.48
CA GLU A 48 -3.46 9.17 -19.54
C GLU A 48 -2.54 10.22 -18.90
N LYS A 49 -2.25 11.32 -19.60
CA LYS A 49 -1.43 12.42 -19.07
C LYS A 49 -2.06 13.07 -17.83
N TYR A 50 -3.36 13.33 -17.86
CA TYR A 50 -4.07 13.92 -16.71
C TYR A 50 -4.22 12.92 -15.58
N LYS A 51 -4.42 11.64 -15.89
CA LYS A 51 -4.45 10.56 -14.90
C LYS A 51 -3.14 10.49 -14.13
N SER A 52 -2.01 10.45 -14.81
CA SER A 52 -0.67 10.43 -14.19
C SER A 52 -0.44 11.65 -13.30
N ALA A 53 -0.82 12.85 -13.74
CA ALA A 53 -0.69 14.08 -12.96
C ALA A 53 -1.55 14.03 -11.68
N ILE A 54 -2.77 13.50 -11.74
CA ILE A 54 -3.67 13.34 -10.58
C ILE A 54 -3.08 12.33 -9.58
N VAL A 55 -2.57 11.20 -10.08
CA VAL A 55 -1.93 10.17 -9.22
C VAL A 55 -0.72 10.75 -8.51
N CYS A 56 0.19 11.42 -9.22
CA CYS A 56 1.37 12.06 -8.62
C CYS A 56 0.99 13.08 -7.55
N ALA A 57 0.00 13.92 -7.82
CA ALA A 57 -0.45 14.95 -6.86
C ALA A 57 -0.99 14.37 -5.55
N ASN A 58 -1.58 13.17 -5.59
CA ASN A 58 -2.19 12.51 -4.43
C ASN A 58 -1.31 11.40 -3.82
N ALA A 59 -0.15 11.12 -4.38
CA ALA A 59 0.71 10.02 -3.91
C ALA A 59 1.22 10.24 -2.46
N LYS A 60 1.43 11.48 -2.02
CA LYS A 60 1.73 11.79 -0.59
C LYS A 60 0.64 11.32 0.35
N PHE A 61 -0.60 11.37 -0.08
CA PHE A 61 -1.74 10.92 0.70
C PHE A 61 -1.73 9.38 0.85
N VAL A 62 -1.36 8.65 -0.21
CA VAL A 62 -1.17 7.20 -0.15
C VAL A 62 -0.11 6.83 0.89
N VAL A 63 1.03 7.52 0.90
CA VAL A 63 2.09 7.30 1.89
C VAL A 63 1.58 7.49 3.32
N SER A 64 0.79 8.53 3.58
CA SER A 64 0.24 8.78 4.91
C SER A 64 -0.73 7.68 5.37
N LEU A 65 -1.50 7.10 4.45
CA LEU A 65 -2.37 5.96 4.73
C LEU A 65 -1.55 4.67 4.91
N ALA A 66 -0.59 4.39 4.03
CA ALA A 66 0.26 3.19 4.11
C ALA A 66 1.02 3.10 5.45
N LYS A 67 1.45 4.24 6.01
CA LYS A 67 2.08 4.29 7.34
C LYS A 67 1.19 3.74 8.47
N GLN A 68 -0.13 3.82 8.35
CA GLN A 68 -1.06 3.28 9.37
C GLN A 68 -1.08 1.75 9.40
N TYR A 69 -0.64 1.11 8.31
CA TYR A 69 -0.59 -0.34 8.14
C TYR A 69 0.82 -0.93 8.31
N GLN A 70 1.79 -0.12 8.75
CA GLN A 70 3.12 -0.63 9.07
C GLN A 70 3.05 -1.71 10.17
N HIS A 71 3.98 -2.64 10.13
CA HIS A 71 4.09 -3.76 11.09
C HIS A 71 3.00 -4.83 10.98
N MET A 72 2.14 -4.77 9.96
CA MET A 72 1.10 -5.79 9.70
C MET A 72 1.58 -6.94 8.77
N GLY A 73 2.90 -7.12 8.63
CA GLY A 73 3.48 -8.23 7.86
C GLY A 73 3.95 -7.88 6.45
N LEU A 74 3.77 -6.64 5.99
CA LEU A 74 4.32 -6.14 4.71
C LEU A 74 5.29 -4.99 4.93
N SER A 75 6.25 -4.84 4.00
CA SER A 75 7.14 -3.68 3.97
C SER A 75 6.37 -2.41 3.61
N LEU A 76 6.88 -1.24 4.06
CA LEU A 76 6.25 0.04 3.71
C LEU A 76 6.22 0.28 2.20
N ASP A 77 7.25 -0.18 1.48
CA ASP A 77 7.37 -0.07 0.02
C ASP A 77 6.22 -0.81 -0.67
N ASP A 78 5.97 -2.06 -0.24
CA ASP A 78 4.89 -2.88 -0.79
C ASP A 78 3.52 -2.25 -0.49
N LEU A 79 3.32 -1.75 0.74
CA LEU A 79 2.07 -1.08 1.12
C LEU A 79 1.82 0.18 0.29
N ILE A 80 2.85 0.97 -0.01
CA ILE A 80 2.76 2.15 -0.87
C ILE A 80 2.42 1.74 -2.30
N MET A 81 3.07 0.71 -2.84
CA MET A 81 2.81 0.22 -4.20
C MET A 81 1.37 -0.26 -4.37
N GLU A 82 0.87 -1.08 -3.44
CA GLU A 82 -0.52 -1.53 -3.45
C GLU A 82 -1.51 -0.37 -3.25
N GLY A 83 -1.18 0.57 -2.38
CA GLY A 83 -1.95 1.80 -2.20
C GLY A 83 -2.03 2.65 -3.46
N ASN A 84 -0.94 2.75 -4.23
CA ASN A 84 -0.90 3.46 -5.51
C ASN A 84 -1.79 2.77 -6.56
N ILE A 85 -1.81 1.43 -6.60
CA ILE A 85 -2.75 0.68 -7.46
C ILE A 85 -4.19 1.03 -7.10
N GLY A 86 -4.52 1.06 -5.79
CA GLY A 86 -5.82 1.50 -5.30
C GLY A 86 -6.17 2.93 -5.71
N LEU A 87 -5.20 3.86 -5.64
CA LEU A 87 -5.38 5.25 -6.07
C LEU A 87 -5.66 5.34 -7.57
N ILE A 88 -4.92 4.60 -8.42
CA ILE A 88 -5.14 4.56 -9.87
C ILE A 88 -6.56 4.09 -10.19
N LYS A 89 -7.03 3.03 -9.52
CA LYS A 89 -8.40 2.54 -9.68
C LYS A 89 -9.44 3.53 -9.20
N ALA A 90 -9.18 4.27 -8.13
CA ALA A 90 -10.05 5.33 -7.66
C ALA A 90 -10.18 6.46 -8.70
N VAL A 91 -9.07 6.86 -9.37
CA VAL A 91 -9.11 7.88 -10.44
C VAL A 91 -9.97 7.43 -11.63
N GLU A 92 -9.89 6.14 -12.00
CA GLU A 92 -10.67 5.58 -13.12
C GLU A 92 -12.18 5.57 -12.84
N LEU A 93 -12.56 5.29 -11.60
CA LEU A 93 -13.96 5.07 -11.19
C LEU A 93 -14.62 6.31 -10.56
N TYR A 94 -13.85 7.36 -10.27
CA TYR A 94 -14.38 8.55 -9.63
C TYR A 94 -15.30 9.33 -10.58
N ASP A 95 -16.50 9.67 -10.07
CA ASP A 95 -17.46 10.54 -10.75
C ASP A 95 -17.65 11.83 -9.93
N PRO A 96 -17.29 13.00 -10.46
CA PRO A 96 -17.49 14.28 -9.80
C PRO A 96 -18.96 14.67 -9.66
N ALA A 97 -19.89 14.07 -10.41
CA ALA A 97 -21.32 14.34 -10.31
C ALA A 97 -21.92 13.92 -8.96
N THR A 98 -21.26 13.00 -8.24
CA THR A 98 -21.71 12.54 -6.91
C THR A 98 -21.54 13.57 -5.80
N GLY A 99 -20.86 14.70 -6.05
CA GLY A 99 -20.65 15.78 -5.07
C GLY A 99 -19.63 15.47 -3.96
N ASN A 100 -19.11 14.26 -3.90
CA ASN A 100 -18.10 13.86 -2.92
C ASN A 100 -16.70 14.33 -3.33
N THR A 101 -15.83 14.61 -2.34
CA THR A 101 -14.44 14.93 -2.65
C THR A 101 -13.71 13.69 -3.15
N PHE A 102 -12.83 13.87 -4.14
CA PHE A 102 -12.02 12.75 -4.66
C PHE A 102 -11.27 11.99 -3.55
N LEU A 103 -10.67 12.72 -2.60
CA LEU A 103 -9.90 12.09 -1.53
C LEU A 103 -10.76 11.19 -0.64
N SER A 104 -11.99 11.60 -0.31
CA SER A 104 -12.92 10.76 0.47
C SER A 104 -13.26 9.47 -0.26
N PHE A 105 -13.44 9.53 -1.57
CA PHE A 105 -13.68 8.35 -2.41
C PHE A 105 -12.42 7.46 -2.50
N ALA A 106 -11.26 8.07 -2.76
CA ALA A 106 -9.99 7.35 -2.94
C ALA A 106 -9.55 6.57 -1.69
N VAL A 107 -9.82 7.09 -0.47
CA VAL A 107 -9.49 6.40 0.81
C VAL A 107 -10.03 4.98 0.82
N HIS A 108 -11.27 4.77 0.39
CA HIS A 108 -11.90 3.44 0.40
C HIS A 108 -11.19 2.47 -0.53
N TYR A 109 -10.80 2.93 -1.72
CA TYR A 109 -10.07 2.10 -2.69
C TYR A 109 -8.65 1.81 -2.22
N ILE A 110 -7.92 2.81 -1.72
CA ILE A 110 -6.56 2.63 -1.22
C ILE A 110 -6.55 1.62 -0.06
N ARG A 111 -7.43 1.77 0.92
CA ARG A 111 -7.57 0.83 2.05
C ARG A 111 -7.95 -0.58 1.58
N LYS A 112 -8.87 -0.70 0.63
CA LYS A 112 -9.27 -1.99 0.06
C LYS A 112 -8.07 -2.72 -0.53
N TYR A 113 -7.26 -2.06 -1.36
CA TYR A 113 -6.10 -2.69 -2.00
C TYR A 113 -5.00 -3.03 -1.00
N ILE A 114 -4.72 -2.17 -0.03
CA ILE A 114 -3.78 -2.46 1.05
C ILE A 114 -4.25 -3.69 1.85
N ASN A 115 -5.51 -3.77 2.23
CA ASN A 115 -6.05 -4.91 2.97
C ASN A 115 -6.01 -6.22 2.16
N ILE A 116 -6.30 -6.16 0.87
CA ILE A 116 -6.16 -7.33 -0.03
C ILE A 116 -4.70 -7.80 -0.03
N ALA A 117 -3.75 -6.88 -0.22
CA ALA A 117 -2.32 -7.21 -0.24
C ALA A 117 -1.83 -7.78 1.10
N LEU A 118 -2.27 -7.22 2.23
CA LEU A 118 -1.98 -7.75 3.55
C LEU A 118 -2.48 -9.19 3.70
N ASN A 119 -3.71 -9.46 3.28
CA ASN A 119 -4.30 -10.78 3.38
C ASN A 119 -3.63 -11.82 2.46
N GLU A 120 -3.18 -11.38 1.27
CA GLU A 120 -2.57 -12.28 0.29
C GLU A 120 -1.07 -12.51 0.55
N LYS A 121 -0.35 -11.50 1.02
CA LYS A 121 1.12 -11.51 1.05
C LYS A 121 1.72 -11.59 2.45
N SER A 122 0.98 -11.22 3.53
CA SER A 122 1.51 -11.23 4.89
C SER A 122 1.44 -12.61 5.55
N ARG A 123 0.62 -13.51 5.04
CA ARG A 123 0.40 -14.83 5.65
C ARG A 123 1.09 -15.94 4.87
N VAL A 124 1.62 -16.93 5.60
CA VAL A 124 2.22 -18.14 5.03
C VAL A 124 1.17 -19.00 4.31
N VAL A 125 -0.05 -19.06 4.87
CA VAL A 125 -1.19 -19.75 4.28
C VAL A 125 -2.23 -18.74 3.83
N ARG A 126 -2.53 -18.72 2.52
CA ARG A 126 -3.55 -17.83 1.95
C ARG A 126 -4.95 -18.25 2.42
N LEU A 127 -5.67 -17.31 2.99
CA LEU A 127 -7.09 -17.49 3.34
C LEU A 127 -8.00 -16.93 2.24
N PRO A 128 -9.14 -17.59 1.93
CA PRO A 128 -10.15 -17.02 1.07
C PRO A 128 -10.72 -15.74 1.67
N PHE A 129 -11.02 -14.74 0.81
CA PHE A 129 -11.51 -13.44 1.22
C PHE A 129 -12.77 -13.51 2.11
N ASN A 130 -13.66 -14.45 1.85
CA ASN A 130 -14.89 -14.64 2.63
C ASN A 130 -14.60 -14.96 4.10
N ARG A 131 -13.60 -15.80 4.39
CA ARG A 131 -13.17 -16.16 5.75
C ARG A 131 -12.58 -14.98 6.51
N ILE A 132 -11.92 -14.07 5.81
CA ILE A 132 -11.33 -12.86 6.39
C ILE A 132 -12.42 -11.90 6.84
N CYS A 133 -13.52 -11.79 6.09
CA CYS A 133 -14.68 -10.98 6.46
C CYS A 133 -15.42 -11.53 7.67
N GLU A 134 -15.33 -12.84 7.95
CA GLU A 134 -15.90 -13.51 9.12
C GLU A 134 -15.07 -13.36 10.40
N GLY A 135 -13.90 -12.70 10.31
CA GLY A 135 -13.05 -12.41 11.47
C GLY A 135 -12.13 -13.56 11.89
N ASP A 136 -11.95 -14.57 11.04
CA ASP A 136 -11.01 -15.68 11.28
C ASP A 136 -9.56 -15.19 11.28
N SER A 137 -9.02 -14.96 12.47
CA SER A 137 -7.59 -14.68 12.67
C SER A 137 -6.83 -15.99 12.92
N LEU A 138 -6.64 -16.79 11.88
CA LEU A 138 -5.78 -17.97 11.97
C LEU A 138 -4.31 -17.52 12.01
N SER A 139 -3.73 -17.44 13.19
CA SER A 139 -2.28 -17.34 13.36
C SER A 139 -1.66 -18.71 13.14
N SER A 140 -0.61 -18.80 12.32
CA SER A 140 0.18 -20.03 12.23
C SER A 140 0.94 -20.26 13.52
N SER A 141 0.80 -21.45 14.11
CA SER A 141 1.56 -21.90 15.25
C SER A 141 2.79 -22.71 14.80
N SER A 142 3.88 -22.68 15.56
CA SER A 142 5.03 -23.54 15.27
C SER A 142 4.68 -25.00 15.58
N LEU A 143 5.09 -25.93 14.71
CA LEU A 143 4.95 -27.36 14.97
C LEU A 143 5.81 -27.83 16.15
N ASP A 144 6.87 -27.10 16.47
CA ASP A 144 7.78 -27.38 17.59
C ASP A 144 7.34 -26.68 18.90
N ALA A 145 6.18 -26.01 18.90
CA ALA A 145 5.64 -25.42 20.12
C ALA A 145 5.15 -26.52 21.06
N SER A 146 5.54 -26.47 22.35
CA SER A 146 5.03 -27.38 23.36
C SER A 146 3.52 -27.16 23.60
N VAL A 147 2.76 -28.23 23.71
CA VAL A 147 1.28 -28.19 23.85
C VAL A 147 0.85 -27.88 25.27
N SER A 148 1.67 -28.16 26.27
CA SER A 148 1.42 -27.86 27.68
C SER A 148 2.71 -27.84 28.48
N ASP A 149 2.76 -27.03 29.53
CA ASP A 149 3.90 -26.92 30.44
C ASP A 149 4.18 -28.20 31.25
N ASP A 150 3.25 -29.18 31.25
CA ASP A 150 3.36 -30.41 32.06
C ASP A 150 3.84 -31.66 31.30
N ASP A 151 3.97 -31.59 29.95
CA ASP A 151 4.43 -32.71 29.13
C ASP A 151 5.64 -32.29 28.30
N ASP A 152 6.83 -32.52 28.83
CA ASP A 152 8.13 -32.09 28.29
C ASP A 152 8.51 -32.66 26.89
N HIS A 153 7.63 -33.44 26.22
CA HIS A 153 7.97 -34.08 24.95
C HIS A 153 6.83 -34.24 23.92
N LYS A 154 5.68 -33.57 24.08
CA LYS A 154 4.64 -33.61 23.05
C LYS A 154 4.63 -32.34 22.21
N THR A 155 5.14 -32.42 21.01
CA THR A 155 4.99 -31.46 19.92
C THR A 155 3.83 -31.88 19.02
N PHE A 156 3.28 -30.93 18.27
CA PHE A 156 2.22 -31.18 17.27
C PHE A 156 2.72 -32.07 16.14
#